data_adc4393ebb4857dddc57d8384cdf1bb7
#
_entry.id   adc4393ebb4857dddc57d8384cdf1bb7
#
_cell.length_a   1.000
_cell.length_b   1.000
_cell.length_c   1.000
_cell.angle_alpha   90.00
_cell.angle_beta   90.00
_cell.angle_gamma   90.00
#
_symmetry.space_group_name_H-M   'P 1'
#
loop_
_entity.id
_entity.type
_entity.pdbx_description
1 polymer ?
#
loop_
_entity_poly.entity_id
_entity_poly.type
_entity_poly.pdbx_seq_one_letter_code
_entity_poly.pdbx_strand_id
1 'polypeptide(L)'
;DEPGRAISLSEYDSVGTMSDAMSRHANEAFEELDQRGKEICEKMFKTITEKGTDNKGIRHPSSVNTIKSVIQCTSEELFDVVEKFRVPSRSFVTPRQDIPLTDESIIDLSHESLMRLWDRLRDWVDNEAASVQMYLRLSEASAMYQQGKTSLLRPPDLQLAINWRDQQKPTLTWAQRYDPAFERAMGY
;
A
#
# COMPACT_ATOMS: atom_id res chain seq x y z
N ASP A 1 -37.80 -1.59 17.65
CA ASP A 1 -37.22 -0.22 17.65
C ASP A 1 -36.86 0.18 19.07
N GLU A 2 -35.62 -0.09 19.50
CA GLU A 2 -35.04 0.54 20.69
C GLU A 2 -34.00 1.55 20.24
N PRO A 3 -34.21 2.86 20.41
CA PRO A 3 -33.23 3.87 20.13
C PRO A 3 -32.30 4.03 21.35
N GLY A 4 -31.01 3.83 21.17
CA GLY A 4 -29.99 4.40 22.04
C GLY A 4 -29.54 3.54 23.20
N ARG A 5 -29.05 2.33 22.96
CA ARG A 5 -28.21 1.65 23.94
C ARG A 5 -26.87 2.37 24.00
N ALA A 6 -26.62 3.09 25.10
CA ALA A 6 -25.31 3.66 25.36
C ALA A 6 -24.27 2.53 25.40
N ILE A 7 -23.23 2.65 24.58
CA ILE A 7 -22.08 1.73 24.57
C ILE A 7 -21.48 1.76 26.00
N SER A 8 -21.38 0.61 26.65
CA SER A 8 -20.81 0.55 28.00
C SER A 8 -19.29 0.78 27.93
N LEU A 9 -18.70 1.31 29.00
CA LEU A 9 -17.24 1.47 29.14
C LEU A 9 -16.49 0.15 28.88
N SER A 10 -17.08 -0.99 29.29
CA SER A 10 -16.52 -2.31 29.04
C SER A 10 -16.57 -2.73 27.57
N GLU A 11 -17.57 -2.27 26.81
CA GLU A 11 -17.61 -2.47 25.35
C GLU A 11 -16.62 -1.55 24.65
N TYR A 12 -16.40 -0.33 25.14
CA TYR A 12 -15.37 0.58 24.66
C TYR A 12 -13.94 0.03 24.92
N ASP A 13 -13.68 -0.49 26.10
CA ASP A 13 -12.42 -1.15 26.46
C ASP A 13 -12.19 -2.44 25.65
N SER A 14 -13.24 -3.20 25.32
CA SER A 14 -13.14 -4.41 24.49
C SER A 14 -12.81 -4.09 23.03
N VAL A 15 -13.30 -2.97 22.50
CA VAL A 15 -12.94 -2.47 21.15
C VAL A 15 -11.49 -1.98 21.13
N GLY A 16 -11.03 -1.30 22.17
CA GLY A 16 -9.62 -0.90 22.32
C GLY A 16 -8.69 -2.11 22.39
N THR A 17 -9.01 -3.11 23.19
CA THR A 17 -8.21 -4.35 23.32
C THR A 17 -8.22 -5.20 22.05
N MET A 18 -9.32 -5.20 21.27
CA MET A 18 -9.40 -5.90 19.99
C MET A 18 -8.57 -5.20 18.90
N SER A 19 -8.57 -3.87 18.89
CA SER A 19 -7.72 -3.05 18.03
C SER A 19 -6.25 -3.32 18.29
N ASP A 20 -5.84 -3.29 19.55
CA ASP A 20 -4.46 -3.54 19.97
C ASP A 20 -4.03 -4.97 19.66
N ALA A 21 -4.92 -5.94 19.81
CA ALA A 21 -4.65 -7.34 19.46
C ALA A 21 -4.42 -7.49 17.95
N MET A 22 -5.26 -6.89 17.10
CA MET A 22 -5.13 -6.97 15.65
C MET A 22 -3.82 -6.32 15.17
N SER A 23 -3.50 -5.12 15.66
CA SER A 23 -2.25 -4.42 15.33
C SER A 23 -1.02 -5.24 15.76
N ARG A 24 -1.05 -5.83 16.96
CA ARG A 24 0.02 -6.68 17.47
C ARG A 24 0.21 -7.93 16.61
N HIS A 25 -0.85 -8.67 16.28
CA HIS A 25 -0.78 -9.88 15.45
C HIS A 25 -0.28 -9.56 14.02
N ALA A 26 -0.67 -8.42 13.45
CA ALA A 26 -0.16 -7.98 12.16
C ALA A 26 1.34 -7.61 12.23
N ASN A 27 1.78 -6.95 13.31
CA ASN A 27 3.19 -6.67 13.54
C ASN A 27 4.00 -7.94 13.78
N GLU A 28 3.49 -8.93 14.52
CA GLU A 28 4.13 -10.22 14.69
C GLU A 28 4.38 -10.91 13.33
N ALA A 29 3.36 -10.94 12.45
CA ALA A 29 3.52 -11.49 11.10
C ALA A 29 4.61 -10.75 10.29
N PHE A 30 4.67 -9.44 10.41
CA PHE A 30 5.68 -8.61 9.76
C PHE A 30 7.09 -8.87 10.30
N GLU A 31 7.25 -8.99 11.61
CA GLU A 31 8.56 -9.22 12.23
C GLU A 31 9.10 -10.64 12.00
N GLU A 32 8.26 -11.61 11.65
CA GLU A 32 8.68 -12.95 11.21
C GLU A 32 9.36 -12.97 9.82
N LEU A 33 9.26 -11.87 9.05
CA LEU A 33 9.87 -11.74 7.74
C LEU A 33 11.33 -11.31 7.85
N ASP A 34 12.16 -11.78 6.94
CA ASP A 34 13.49 -11.24 6.73
C ASP A 34 13.43 -9.83 6.10
N GLN A 35 14.57 -9.19 5.90
CA GLN A 35 14.62 -7.83 5.37
C GLN A 35 13.97 -7.73 3.98
N ARG A 36 14.22 -8.69 3.10
CA ARG A 36 13.61 -8.72 1.76
C ARG A 36 12.10 -8.94 1.83
N GLY A 37 11.65 -9.86 2.68
CA GLY A 37 10.23 -10.11 2.94
C GLY A 37 9.51 -8.87 3.49
N LYS A 38 10.16 -8.11 4.38
CA LYS A 38 9.62 -6.83 4.89
C LYS A 38 9.42 -5.79 3.79
N GLU A 39 10.36 -5.66 2.86
CA GLU A 39 10.23 -4.77 1.70
C GLU A 39 9.09 -5.19 0.77
N ILE A 40 8.99 -6.50 0.49
CA ILE A 40 7.89 -7.07 -0.32
C ILE A 40 6.55 -6.85 0.38
N CYS A 41 6.47 -7.10 1.68
CA CYS A 41 5.29 -6.91 2.49
C CYS A 41 4.76 -5.47 2.42
N GLU A 42 5.62 -4.48 2.66
CA GLU A 42 5.25 -3.06 2.55
C GLU A 42 4.70 -2.73 1.16
N LYS A 43 5.41 -3.09 0.10
CA LYS A 43 5.01 -2.80 -1.28
C LYS A 43 3.75 -3.57 -1.68
N MET A 44 3.57 -4.81 -1.20
CA MET A 44 2.35 -5.58 -1.41
C MET A 44 1.13 -4.87 -0.81
N PHE A 45 1.21 -4.48 0.46
CA PHE A 45 0.10 -3.77 1.11
C PHE A 45 -0.18 -2.42 0.45
N LYS A 46 0.85 -1.66 0.06
CA LYS A 46 0.70 -0.43 -0.74
C LYS A 46 0.03 -0.68 -2.09
N THR A 47 0.22 -1.85 -2.68
CA THR A 47 -0.39 -2.22 -3.98
C THR A 47 -1.86 -2.59 -3.83
N ILE A 48 -2.23 -3.28 -2.75
CA ILE A 48 -3.62 -3.76 -2.51
C ILE A 48 -4.47 -2.78 -1.69
N THR A 49 -3.95 -1.60 -1.40
CA THR A 49 -4.67 -0.52 -0.70
C THR A 49 -4.47 0.81 -1.42
N GLU A 50 -5.39 1.72 -1.20
CA GLU A 50 -5.35 3.06 -1.76
C GLU A 50 -5.95 4.05 -0.74
N LYS A 51 -5.53 5.29 -0.78
CA LYS A 51 -6.14 6.36 0.01
C LYS A 51 -7.26 7.01 -0.81
N GLY A 52 -8.50 6.90 -0.34
CA GLY A 52 -9.65 7.52 -0.97
C GLY A 52 -9.68 9.05 -0.83
N THR A 53 -10.56 9.68 -1.60
CA THR A 53 -10.75 11.14 -1.59
C THR A 53 -11.28 11.68 -0.26
N ASP A 54 -11.91 10.83 0.56
CA ASP A 54 -12.41 11.14 1.89
C ASP A 54 -11.36 10.87 3.00
N ASN A 55 -10.10 10.69 2.64
CA ASN A 55 -8.99 10.34 3.52
C ASN A 55 -9.08 8.94 4.18
N LYS A 56 -10.04 8.11 3.79
CA LYS A 56 -10.12 6.73 4.25
C LYS A 56 -9.35 5.79 3.35
N GLY A 57 -8.84 4.71 3.94
CA GLY A 57 -8.24 3.63 3.15
C GLY A 57 -9.31 2.87 2.38
N ILE A 58 -9.00 2.54 1.14
CA ILE A 58 -9.84 1.73 0.24
C ILE A 58 -9.05 0.48 -0.13
N ARG A 59 -9.73 -0.66 -0.22
CA ARG A 59 -9.15 -1.89 -0.75
C ARG A 59 -8.98 -1.79 -2.25
N HIS A 60 -7.85 -2.29 -2.74
CA HIS A 60 -7.52 -2.37 -4.16
C HIS A 60 -7.05 -3.79 -4.52
N PRO A 61 -7.98 -4.78 -4.62
CA PRO A 61 -7.63 -6.15 -4.91
C PRO A 61 -6.77 -6.25 -6.17
N SER A 62 -5.66 -6.99 -6.09
CA SER A 62 -4.70 -7.08 -7.19
C SER A 62 -4.23 -8.51 -7.41
N SER A 63 -4.00 -8.90 -8.68
CA SER A 63 -3.45 -10.22 -8.99
C SER A 63 -1.99 -10.32 -8.54
N VAL A 64 -1.56 -11.53 -8.23
CA VAL A 64 -0.15 -11.85 -7.94
C VAL A 64 0.75 -11.33 -9.07
N ASN A 65 0.38 -11.52 -10.34
CA ASN A 65 1.12 -10.99 -11.48
C ASN A 65 1.29 -9.47 -11.43
N THR A 66 0.24 -8.73 -11.11
CA THR A 66 0.31 -7.27 -10.97
C THR A 66 1.23 -6.88 -9.83
N ILE A 67 1.06 -7.50 -8.67
CA ILE A 67 1.88 -7.22 -7.47
C ILE A 67 3.36 -7.48 -7.75
N LYS A 68 3.71 -8.64 -8.34
CA LYS A 68 5.09 -8.98 -8.73
C LYS A 68 5.70 -7.94 -9.66
N SER A 69 4.94 -7.51 -10.66
CA SER A 69 5.41 -6.51 -11.63
C SER A 69 5.67 -5.15 -10.99
N VAL A 70 4.84 -4.74 -10.02
CA VAL A 70 5.02 -3.49 -9.27
C VAL A 70 6.24 -3.58 -8.35
N ILE A 71 6.41 -4.71 -7.65
CA ILE A 71 7.46 -4.89 -6.63
C ILE A 71 8.79 -5.32 -7.25
N GLN A 72 8.76 -5.98 -8.40
CA GLN A 72 9.91 -6.66 -9.04
C GLN A 72 10.45 -7.79 -8.15
N CYS A 73 9.58 -8.75 -7.82
CA CYS A 73 9.91 -9.94 -7.04
C CYS A 73 9.45 -11.22 -7.76
N THR A 74 9.89 -12.38 -7.28
CA THR A 74 9.43 -13.68 -7.76
C THR A 74 8.09 -14.07 -7.13
N SER A 75 7.43 -15.11 -7.69
CA SER A 75 6.20 -15.65 -7.12
C SER A 75 6.45 -16.26 -5.75
N GLU A 76 7.56 -16.99 -5.59
CA GLU A 76 7.96 -17.63 -4.32
C GLU A 76 8.16 -16.57 -3.23
N GLU A 77 8.92 -15.52 -3.50
CA GLU A 77 9.14 -14.42 -2.55
C GLU A 77 7.82 -13.79 -2.08
N LEU A 78 6.89 -13.55 -3.02
CA LEU A 78 5.59 -12.98 -2.69
C LEU A 78 4.71 -13.97 -1.92
N PHE A 79 4.71 -15.25 -2.31
CA PHE A 79 3.93 -16.29 -1.63
C PHE A 79 4.37 -16.46 -0.18
N ASP A 80 5.68 -16.47 0.09
CA ASP A 80 6.22 -16.56 1.45
C ASP A 80 5.70 -15.43 2.34
N VAL A 81 5.60 -14.22 1.80
CA VAL A 81 5.03 -13.07 2.51
C VAL A 81 3.51 -13.25 2.73
N VAL A 82 2.75 -13.57 1.67
CA VAL A 82 1.29 -13.73 1.74
C VAL A 82 0.91 -14.82 2.75
N GLU A 83 1.66 -15.94 2.78
CA GLU A 83 1.41 -17.04 3.70
C GLU A 83 1.48 -16.62 5.18
N LYS A 84 2.36 -15.66 5.55
CA LYS A 84 2.44 -15.15 6.92
C LYS A 84 1.17 -14.43 7.37
N PHE A 85 0.45 -13.83 6.43
CA PHE A 85 -0.74 -13.01 6.72
C PHE A 85 -2.06 -13.77 6.52
N ARG A 86 -2.06 -14.93 5.88
CA ARG A 86 -3.29 -15.70 5.62
C ARG A 86 -3.44 -16.97 6.46
N VAL A 87 -2.52 -17.26 7.41
CA VAL A 87 -2.72 -18.35 8.34
C VAL A 87 -4.03 -18.19 9.12
N PRO A 88 -4.73 -19.30 9.49
CA PRO A 88 -6.07 -19.23 10.09
C PRO A 88 -6.17 -18.35 11.35
N SER A 89 -5.09 -18.28 12.13
CA SER A 89 -5.02 -17.45 13.34
C SER A 89 -4.94 -15.93 13.06
N ARG A 90 -4.61 -15.55 11.83
CA ARG A 90 -4.44 -14.15 11.41
C ARG A 90 -5.47 -13.74 10.37
N SER A 91 -5.56 -14.47 9.26
CA SER A 91 -6.53 -14.26 8.16
C SER A 91 -6.65 -12.79 7.71
N PHE A 92 -5.53 -12.07 7.61
CA PHE A 92 -5.52 -10.65 7.26
C PHE A 92 -5.68 -10.40 5.75
N VAL A 93 -5.30 -11.38 4.94
CA VAL A 93 -5.41 -11.32 3.48
C VAL A 93 -6.12 -12.55 2.92
N THR A 94 -6.70 -12.38 1.73
CA THR A 94 -7.31 -13.45 0.93
C THR A 94 -6.43 -13.75 -0.29
N PRO A 95 -6.58 -14.95 -0.92
CA PRO A 95 -7.49 -16.04 -0.59
C PRO A 95 -7.09 -16.77 0.70
N ARG A 96 -8.03 -17.56 1.28
CA ARG A 96 -7.76 -18.35 2.49
C ARG A 96 -6.63 -19.35 2.26
N GLN A 97 -5.97 -19.79 3.34
CA GLN A 97 -4.78 -20.65 3.27
C GLN A 97 -5.07 -22.02 2.61
N ASP A 98 -6.29 -22.53 2.69
CA ASP A 98 -6.71 -23.77 2.04
C ASP A 98 -6.77 -23.69 0.50
N ILE A 99 -6.69 -22.49 -0.08
CA ILE A 99 -6.65 -22.26 -1.52
C ILE A 99 -5.20 -22.06 -1.96
N PRO A 100 -4.64 -22.93 -2.83
CA PRO A 100 -3.30 -22.74 -3.36
C PRO A 100 -3.13 -21.40 -4.08
N LEU A 101 -2.00 -20.73 -3.86
CA LEU A 101 -1.65 -19.51 -4.58
C LEU A 101 -1.13 -19.86 -5.97
N THR A 102 -1.55 -19.04 -6.92
CA THR A 102 -1.07 -19.03 -8.31
C THR A 102 -0.80 -17.58 -8.73
N ASP A 103 -0.16 -17.39 -9.86
CA ASP A 103 0.09 -16.06 -10.43
C ASP A 103 -1.20 -15.29 -10.75
N GLU A 104 -2.32 -15.99 -10.95
CA GLU A 104 -3.64 -15.39 -11.20
C GLU A 104 -4.44 -15.11 -9.92
N SER A 105 -3.98 -15.61 -8.76
CA SER A 105 -4.66 -15.38 -7.49
C SER A 105 -4.80 -13.88 -7.20
N ILE A 106 -6.00 -13.48 -6.75
CA ILE A 106 -6.25 -12.10 -6.33
C ILE A 106 -5.97 -11.98 -4.83
N ILE A 107 -5.04 -11.12 -4.50
CA ILE A 107 -4.72 -10.76 -3.11
C ILE A 107 -5.53 -9.53 -2.73
N ASP A 108 -6.22 -9.61 -1.59
CA ASP A 108 -7.03 -8.53 -1.03
C ASP A 108 -6.96 -8.55 0.49
N LEU A 109 -7.28 -7.44 1.13
CA LEU A 109 -7.50 -7.40 2.58
C LEU A 109 -8.79 -8.14 2.93
N SER A 110 -8.75 -8.97 3.97
CA SER A 110 -9.95 -9.63 4.50
C SER A 110 -10.94 -8.63 5.09
N HIS A 111 -10.44 -7.57 5.74
CA HIS A 111 -11.25 -6.54 6.40
C HIS A 111 -10.64 -5.14 6.23
N GLU A 112 -11.46 -4.17 5.86
CA GLU A 112 -11.05 -2.76 5.77
C GLU A 112 -10.56 -2.19 7.10
N SER A 113 -11.06 -2.72 8.23
CA SER A 113 -10.64 -2.31 9.56
C SER A 113 -9.12 -2.44 9.77
N LEU A 114 -8.43 -3.36 9.07
CA LEU A 114 -6.99 -3.50 9.17
C LEU A 114 -6.26 -2.19 8.80
N MET A 115 -6.73 -1.45 7.80
CA MET A 115 -6.16 -0.14 7.41
C MET A 115 -6.29 0.94 8.49
N ARG A 116 -7.25 0.78 9.40
CA ARG A 116 -7.46 1.73 10.51
C ARG A 116 -6.77 1.30 11.79
N LEU A 117 -6.67 -0.01 12.00
CA LEU A 117 -6.22 -0.58 13.27
C LEU A 117 -4.75 -0.95 13.29
N TRP A 118 -4.14 -1.23 12.12
CA TRP A 118 -2.72 -1.49 12.03
C TRP A 118 -1.99 -0.19 11.67
N ASP A 119 -1.33 0.43 12.65
CA ASP A 119 -0.67 1.73 12.49
C ASP A 119 0.35 1.73 11.35
N ARG A 120 1.15 0.67 11.23
CA ARG A 120 2.12 0.50 10.15
C ARG A 120 1.46 0.54 8.77
N LEU A 121 0.32 -0.13 8.59
CA LEU A 121 -0.41 -0.12 7.32
C LEU A 121 -0.99 1.27 7.02
N ARG A 122 -1.50 1.95 8.02
CA ARG A 122 -1.99 3.34 7.88
C ARG A 122 -0.87 4.27 7.40
N ASP A 123 0.31 4.17 8.00
CA ASP A 123 1.48 4.96 7.60
C ASP A 123 1.92 4.62 6.16
N TRP A 124 1.87 3.36 5.76
CA TRP A 124 2.17 2.95 4.39
C TRP A 124 1.17 3.49 3.38
N VAL A 125 -0.13 3.48 3.69
CA VAL A 125 -1.18 4.07 2.83
C VAL A 125 -0.97 5.58 2.66
N ASP A 126 -0.62 6.28 3.74
CA ASP A 126 -0.35 7.71 3.70
C ASP A 126 0.92 8.04 2.90
N ASN A 127 1.99 7.27 3.10
CA ASN A 127 3.24 7.41 2.35
C ASN A 127 3.05 7.13 0.86
N GLU A 128 2.26 6.11 0.51
CA GLU A 128 1.93 5.80 -0.89
C GLU A 128 1.15 6.93 -1.53
N ALA A 129 0.13 7.47 -0.84
CA ALA A 129 -0.63 8.60 -1.34
C ALA A 129 0.26 9.83 -1.61
N ALA A 130 1.19 10.15 -0.71
CA ALA A 130 2.15 11.22 -0.91
C ALA A 130 3.08 10.95 -2.09
N SER A 131 3.52 9.70 -2.27
CA SER A 131 4.35 9.28 -3.41
C SER A 131 3.61 9.43 -4.75
N VAL A 132 2.35 9.02 -4.81
CA VAL A 132 1.49 9.19 -5.99
C VAL A 132 1.32 10.67 -6.33
N GLN A 133 1.06 11.51 -5.34
CA GLN A 133 0.94 12.96 -5.56
C GLN A 133 2.23 13.57 -6.13
N MET A 134 3.40 13.16 -5.64
CA MET A 134 4.68 13.61 -6.19
C MET A 134 4.81 13.20 -7.65
N TYR A 135 4.50 11.95 -7.99
CA TYR A 135 4.55 11.46 -9.36
C TYR A 135 3.61 12.24 -10.29
N LEU A 136 2.36 12.45 -9.88
CA LEU A 136 1.37 13.18 -10.69
C LEU A 136 1.81 14.63 -10.92
N ARG A 137 2.37 15.29 -9.90
CA ARG A 137 2.95 16.65 -10.07
C ARG A 137 4.08 16.66 -11.09
N LEU A 138 4.97 15.67 -11.08
CA LEU A 138 6.05 15.57 -12.07
C LEU A 138 5.52 15.29 -13.47
N SER A 139 4.51 14.43 -13.60
CA SER A 139 3.85 14.16 -14.87
C SER A 139 3.21 15.42 -15.46
N GLU A 140 2.46 16.18 -14.66
CA GLU A 140 1.84 17.42 -15.07
C GLU A 140 2.89 18.48 -15.44
N ALA A 141 3.89 18.71 -14.59
CA ALA A 141 4.95 19.68 -14.83
C ALA A 141 5.73 19.36 -16.10
N SER A 142 6.05 18.08 -16.35
CA SER A 142 6.72 17.65 -17.57
C SER A 142 5.90 17.91 -18.83
N ALA A 143 4.57 17.73 -18.77
CA ALA A 143 3.67 18.06 -19.87
C ALA A 143 3.63 19.57 -20.15
N MET A 144 3.58 20.38 -19.11
CA MET A 144 3.61 21.85 -19.23
C MET A 144 4.96 22.36 -19.79
N TYR A 145 6.07 21.71 -19.39
CA TYR A 145 7.38 22.04 -19.92
C TYR A 145 7.48 21.77 -21.43
N GLN A 146 6.99 20.63 -21.90
CA GLN A 146 6.93 20.33 -23.34
C GLN A 146 6.10 21.34 -24.14
N GLN A 147 5.10 21.96 -23.49
CA GLN A 147 4.28 23.02 -24.11
C GLN A 147 4.91 24.42 -23.99
N GLY A 148 6.11 24.54 -23.40
CA GLY A 148 6.78 25.83 -23.18
C GLY A 148 6.11 26.70 -22.12
N LYS A 149 5.23 26.13 -21.27
CA LYS A 149 4.47 26.87 -20.25
C LYS A 149 5.17 26.97 -18.90
N THR A 150 6.19 26.18 -18.68
CA THR A 150 6.99 26.19 -17.43
C THR A 150 8.46 25.92 -17.73
N SER A 151 9.33 26.16 -16.75
CA SER A 151 10.74 25.82 -16.80
C SER A 151 11.02 24.49 -16.13
N LEU A 152 12.23 23.94 -16.30
CA LEU A 152 12.71 22.81 -15.54
C LEU A 152 12.69 23.10 -14.03
N LEU A 153 12.56 22.04 -13.23
CA LEU A 153 12.60 22.13 -11.77
C LEU A 153 13.89 22.76 -11.29
N ARG A 154 13.78 23.53 -10.23
CA ARG A 154 14.92 24.17 -9.54
C ARG A 154 14.86 23.83 -8.06
N PRO A 155 15.98 23.94 -7.32
CA PRO A 155 15.93 23.80 -5.86
C PRO A 155 14.96 24.83 -5.23
N PRO A 156 14.19 24.43 -4.20
CA PRO A 156 14.25 23.13 -3.49
C PRO A 156 13.48 21.98 -4.16
N ASP A 157 12.53 22.26 -5.08
CA ASP A 157 11.64 21.25 -5.66
C ASP A 157 12.39 20.15 -6.41
N LEU A 158 13.45 20.50 -7.14
CA LEU A 158 14.32 19.53 -7.82
C LEU A 158 14.91 18.53 -6.81
N GLN A 159 15.42 19.01 -5.69
CA GLN A 159 16.04 18.14 -4.67
C GLN A 159 14.98 17.22 -4.03
N LEU A 160 13.79 17.71 -3.79
CA LEU A 160 12.67 16.90 -3.27
C LEU A 160 12.29 15.79 -4.24
N ALA A 161 12.21 16.09 -5.54
CA ALA A 161 11.89 15.12 -6.58
C ALA A 161 12.97 14.03 -6.71
N ILE A 162 14.26 14.43 -6.69
CA ILE A 162 15.40 13.49 -6.72
C ILE A 162 15.37 12.57 -5.50
N ASN A 163 15.23 13.14 -4.30
CA ASN A 163 15.19 12.37 -3.05
C ASN A 163 14.02 11.36 -3.07
N TRP A 164 12.84 11.79 -3.52
CA TRP A 164 11.69 10.92 -3.67
C TRP A 164 11.97 9.77 -4.65
N ARG A 165 12.49 10.07 -5.84
CA ARG A 165 12.82 9.07 -6.86
C ARG A 165 13.81 8.03 -6.33
N ASP A 166 14.86 8.48 -5.66
CA ASP A 166 15.95 7.62 -5.17
C ASP A 166 15.50 6.74 -3.98
N GLN A 167 14.57 7.24 -3.16
CA GLN A 167 14.00 6.49 -2.03
C GLN A 167 12.91 5.51 -2.47
N GLN A 168 11.96 5.98 -3.29
CA GLN A 168 10.79 5.18 -3.67
C GLN A 168 11.09 4.23 -4.83
N LYS A 169 12.08 4.55 -5.68
CA LYS A 169 12.44 3.77 -6.88
C LYS A 169 11.22 3.34 -7.68
N PRO A 170 10.39 4.30 -8.13
CA PRO A 170 9.14 4.00 -8.82
C PRO A 170 9.42 3.20 -10.09
N THR A 171 8.57 2.21 -10.39
CA THR A 171 8.65 1.42 -11.61
C THR A 171 7.61 1.88 -12.63
N LEU A 172 7.82 1.56 -13.90
CA LEU A 172 6.84 1.81 -14.96
C LEU A 172 5.47 1.20 -14.61
N THR A 173 5.45 -0.06 -14.15
CA THR A 173 4.22 -0.75 -13.78
C THR A 173 3.48 -0.07 -12.62
N TRP A 174 4.23 0.40 -11.61
CA TRP A 174 3.65 1.18 -10.53
C TRP A 174 3.03 2.48 -11.05
N ALA A 175 3.78 3.23 -11.86
CA ALA A 175 3.36 4.53 -12.39
C ALA A 175 2.13 4.45 -13.31
N GLN A 176 2.05 3.42 -14.17
CA GLN A 176 0.93 3.20 -15.08
C GLN A 176 -0.42 2.99 -14.39
N ARG A 177 -0.42 2.68 -13.11
CA ARG A 177 -1.66 2.63 -12.29
C ARG A 177 -2.30 4.01 -12.10
N TYR A 178 -1.52 5.08 -12.26
CA TYR A 178 -1.92 6.46 -11.97
C TYR A 178 -1.85 7.36 -13.20
N ASP A 179 -0.74 7.31 -13.94
CA ASP A 179 -0.53 8.10 -15.17
C ASP A 179 0.50 7.38 -16.06
N PRO A 180 0.24 7.28 -17.40
CA PRO A 180 1.13 6.53 -18.30
C PRO A 180 2.43 7.27 -18.67
N ALA A 181 2.61 8.52 -18.27
CA ALA A 181 3.71 9.38 -18.71
C ALA A 181 5.03 9.17 -17.94
N PHE A 182 5.34 7.94 -17.51
CA PHE A 182 6.48 7.63 -16.65
C PHE A 182 7.81 8.15 -17.19
N GLU A 183 8.16 7.80 -18.43
CA GLU A 183 9.43 8.20 -19.04
C GLU A 183 9.58 9.73 -19.10
N ARG A 184 8.51 10.41 -19.46
CA ARG A 184 8.48 11.87 -19.52
C ARG A 184 8.64 12.48 -18.12
N ALA A 185 7.93 11.98 -17.13
CA ALA A 185 7.97 12.48 -15.77
C ALA A 185 9.34 12.23 -15.10
N MET A 186 9.96 11.09 -15.36
CA MET A 186 11.28 10.74 -14.79
C MET A 186 12.45 11.44 -15.51
N GLY A 187 12.26 11.86 -16.75
CA GLY A 187 13.26 12.61 -17.53
C GLY A 187 13.17 14.12 -17.39
N TYR A 188 12.15 14.63 -16.69
CA TYR A 188 11.94 16.05 -16.45
C TYR A 188 12.80 16.59 -15.32
#